data_f2201950e3b301724370e57d77a68795
#
_entry.id   f2201950e3b301724370e57d77a68795
#
_cell.length_a   1.000
_cell.length_b   1.000
_cell.length_c   1.000
_cell.angle_alpha   90.00
_cell.angle_beta   90.00
_cell.angle_gamma   90.00
#
_symmetry.space_group_name_H-M   'P 1'
#
loop_
_entity.id
_entity.type
_entity.pdbx_description
1 polymer ?
#
loop_
_entity_poly.entity_id
_entity_poly.type
_entity_poly.pdbx_seq_one_letter_code
_entity_poly.pdbx_strand_id
1 'polypeptide(L)'
;MKIKWIVGGLLWASSYLQAAAQEYKLWYDEPAQVWTEALPLGNGRLGAMVFGNPGVEHIQLNEETIWAGRPNNNANPNALEYIPKVRQLVFEGKYLEAQTLATEKIMAKTNSGMPYQSFGDLHISFPGHTRYSDYYRELSLDSARTIVRYKVDGVTYQRETLTSFADQVVMVRL
;
A
#
# COMPACT_ATOMS: atom_id res chain seq x y z
N MET A 1 -59.23 44.05 34.96
CA MET A 1 -57.77 44.07 34.56
C MET A 1 -57.42 42.64 34.01
N LYS A 2 -57.31 42.46 32.72
CA LYS A 2 -57.05 41.13 32.08
C LYS A 2 -55.62 41.08 31.64
N ILE A 3 -54.78 40.25 32.30
CA ILE A 3 -53.38 39.99 31.92
C ILE A 3 -53.38 38.94 30.79
N LYS A 4 -52.91 39.36 29.62
CA LYS A 4 -52.66 38.45 28.48
C LYS A 4 -51.28 37.87 28.62
N TRP A 5 -51.19 36.54 28.79
CA TRP A 5 -49.94 35.79 28.68
C TRP A 5 -49.58 35.61 27.23
N ILE A 6 -48.48 36.22 26.78
CA ILE A 6 -47.87 35.93 25.47
C ILE A 6 -46.87 34.79 25.70
N VAL A 7 -47.26 33.60 25.23
CA VAL A 7 -46.34 32.45 25.17
C VAL A 7 -45.52 32.62 23.92
N GLY A 8 -44.30 33.12 24.07
CA GLY A 8 -43.28 33.11 22.99
C GLY A 8 -42.70 31.74 22.81
N GLY A 9 -43.13 31.06 21.74
CA GLY A 9 -42.50 29.80 21.33
C GLY A 9 -41.08 30.04 20.79
N LEU A 10 -40.07 29.68 21.55
CA LEU A 10 -38.70 29.54 21.01
C LEU A 10 -38.64 28.34 20.08
N LEU A 11 -38.68 28.59 18.78
CA LEU A 11 -38.28 27.62 17.76
C LEU A 11 -36.77 27.42 17.86
N TRP A 12 -36.37 26.31 18.46
CA TRP A 12 -35.02 25.81 18.37
C TRP A 12 -34.81 25.29 16.94
N ALA A 13 -34.22 26.11 16.07
CA ALA A 13 -33.67 25.69 14.82
C ALA A 13 -32.41 24.83 15.12
N SER A 14 -32.58 23.54 15.22
CA SER A 14 -31.48 22.59 15.26
C SER A 14 -30.81 22.59 13.90
N SER A 15 -29.78 23.41 13.73
CA SER A 15 -28.87 23.32 12.60
C SER A 15 -28.11 21.99 12.74
N TYR A 16 -28.58 20.97 12.06
CA TYR A 16 -27.77 19.78 11.84
C TYR A 16 -26.60 20.20 10.95
N LEU A 17 -25.46 20.55 11.57
CA LEU A 17 -24.18 20.54 10.88
C LEU A 17 -23.96 19.08 10.43
N GLN A 18 -24.33 18.76 9.21
CA GLN A 18 -23.81 17.58 8.55
C GLN A 18 -22.31 17.81 8.41
N ALA A 19 -21.54 17.25 9.36
CA ALA A 19 -20.12 17.07 9.15
C ALA A 19 -20.00 16.20 7.89
N ALA A 20 -19.57 16.77 6.77
CA ALA A 20 -19.21 16.01 5.61
C ALA A 20 -18.17 15.00 6.07
N ALA A 21 -18.47 13.72 6.02
CA ALA A 21 -17.50 12.69 6.35
C ALA A 21 -16.31 12.88 5.41
N GLN A 22 -15.15 13.12 6.00
CA GLN A 22 -13.94 13.26 5.22
C GLN A 22 -13.61 11.89 4.64
N GLU A 23 -13.67 11.75 3.31
CA GLU A 23 -13.26 10.54 2.63
C GLU A 23 -11.71 10.46 2.60
N TYR A 24 -11.16 9.42 3.15
CA TYR A 24 -9.73 9.15 3.09
C TYR A 24 -9.42 8.31 1.85
N LYS A 25 -8.80 8.96 0.85
CA LYS A 25 -8.46 8.29 -0.41
C LYS A 25 -7.21 8.86 -1.06
N LEU A 26 -6.51 8.03 -1.80
CA LEU A 26 -5.53 8.43 -2.82
C LEU A 26 -6.24 8.38 -4.16
N TRP A 27 -6.06 9.39 -5.00
CA TRP A 27 -6.71 9.41 -6.31
C TRP A 27 -5.80 10.02 -7.38
N TYR A 28 -6.03 9.60 -8.63
CA TYR A 28 -5.28 10.01 -9.79
C TYR A 28 -6.18 10.04 -11.02
N ASP A 29 -5.83 10.88 -11.99
CA ASP A 29 -6.51 11.04 -13.26
C ASP A 29 -5.76 10.38 -14.44
N GLU A 30 -4.68 9.65 -14.15
CA GLU A 30 -3.88 8.89 -15.11
C GLU A 30 -3.57 7.49 -14.58
N PRO A 31 -3.39 6.47 -15.47
CA PRO A 31 -2.88 5.16 -15.09
C PRO A 31 -1.46 5.23 -14.55
N ALA A 32 -1.10 4.31 -13.66
CA ALA A 32 0.27 4.16 -13.19
C ALA A 32 1.20 3.70 -14.31
N GLN A 33 2.36 4.34 -14.42
CA GLN A 33 3.42 3.96 -15.36
C GLN A 33 4.55 3.20 -14.67
N VAL A 34 4.77 3.49 -13.38
CA VAL A 34 5.81 2.87 -12.56
C VAL A 34 5.22 2.31 -11.27
N TRP A 35 5.95 1.40 -10.64
CA TRP A 35 5.49 0.70 -9.44
C TRP A 35 5.06 1.63 -8.29
N THR A 36 5.78 2.73 -8.10
CA THR A 36 5.50 3.69 -7.03
C THR A 36 4.21 4.50 -7.22
N GLU A 37 3.62 4.46 -8.41
CA GLU A 37 2.35 5.10 -8.73
C GLU A 37 1.17 4.13 -8.59
N ALA A 38 1.43 2.81 -8.57
CA ALA A 38 0.40 1.80 -8.44
C ALA A 38 -0.28 1.86 -7.07
N LEU A 39 -1.57 1.52 -7.02
CA LEU A 39 -2.36 1.55 -5.79
C LEU A 39 -2.19 0.25 -5.01
N PRO A 40 -1.72 0.32 -3.75
CA PRO A 40 -1.46 -0.87 -2.94
C PRO A 40 -2.73 -1.42 -2.30
N LEU A 41 -2.87 -2.73 -2.32
CA LEU A 41 -3.86 -3.49 -1.55
C LEU A 41 -3.15 -4.62 -0.80
N GLY A 42 -3.69 -4.99 0.36
CA GLY A 42 -3.15 -6.12 1.11
C GLY A 42 -4.04 -6.54 2.27
N ASN A 43 -3.90 -7.80 2.69
CA ASN A 43 -4.60 -8.36 3.84
C ASN A 43 -3.65 -8.94 4.90
N GLY A 44 -2.36 -8.58 4.84
CA GLY A 44 -1.30 -9.09 5.72
C GLY A 44 -0.57 -10.30 5.14
N ARG A 45 -1.22 -11.12 4.30
CA ARG A 45 -0.61 -12.26 3.62
C ARG A 45 -0.46 -12.01 2.12
N LEU A 46 -1.54 -11.60 1.46
CA LEU A 46 -1.56 -11.28 0.03
C LEU A 46 -1.36 -9.79 -0.16
N GLY A 47 -0.63 -9.42 -1.19
CA GLY A 47 -0.44 -8.06 -1.64
C GLY A 47 -0.75 -7.91 -3.12
N ALA A 48 -1.24 -6.73 -3.51
CA ALA A 48 -1.48 -6.40 -4.90
C ALA A 48 -1.13 -4.91 -5.15
N MET A 49 -0.44 -4.64 -6.25
CA MET A 49 -0.19 -3.29 -6.75
C MET A 49 -0.98 -3.12 -8.04
N VAL A 50 -2.03 -2.28 -8.01
CA VAL A 50 -2.97 -2.09 -9.12
C VAL A 50 -2.57 -0.86 -9.94
N PHE A 51 -2.25 -1.06 -11.23
CA PHE A 51 -1.79 0.01 -12.11
C PHE A 51 -2.93 0.81 -12.74
N GLY A 52 -4.05 0.17 -13.03
CA GLY A 52 -5.25 0.84 -13.49
C GLY A 52 -5.29 1.14 -14.99
N ASN A 53 -4.50 0.48 -15.84
CA ASN A 53 -4.52 0.76 -17.27
C ASN A 53 -5.82 0.24 -17.92
N PRO A 54 -6.57 1.07 -18.68
CA PRO A 54 -7.81 0.65 -19.33
C PRO A 54 -7.66 -0.46 -20.37
N GLY A 55 -6.63 -0.42 -21.19
CA GLY A 55 -6.44 -1.40 -22.26
C GLY A 55 -5.89 -2.74 -21.78
N VAL A 56 -4.95 -2.69 -20.85
CA VAL A 56 -4.38 -3.89 -20.20
C VAL A 56 -4.17 -3.58 -18.73
N GLU A 57 -5.05 -4.08 -17.88
CA GLU A 57 -4.81 -3.99 -16.44
C GLU A 57 -3.58 -4.79 -16.07
N HIS A 58 -2.72 -4.19 -15.27
CA HIS A 58 -1.58 -4.84 -14.67
C HIS A 58 -1.75 -4.83 -13.15
N ILE A 59 -1.68 -6.01 -12.54
CA ILE A 59 -1.71 -6.17 -11.08
C ILE A 59 -0.50 -7.01 -10.71
N GLN A 60 0.46 -6.39 -10.04
CA GLN A 60 1.59 -7.12 -9.50
C GLN A 60 1.19 -7.73 -8.16
N LEU A 61 1.38 -9.03 -8.05
CA LEU A 61 0.93 -9.81 -6.90
C LEU A 61 2.10 -10.20 -5.99
N ASN A 62 1.78 -10.34 -4.72
CA ASN A 62 2.70 -10.79 -3.70
C ASN A 62 2.02 -11.75 -2.71
N GLU A 63 2.82 -12.64 -2.14
CA GLU A 63 2.44 -13.52 -1.02
C GLU A 63 3.60 -13.60 -0.04
N GLU A 64 3.35 -13.40 1.25
CA GLU A 64 4.39 -13.16 2.28
C GLU A 64 5.36 -14.31 2.50
N THR A 65 4.99 -15.55 2.15
CA THR A 65 5.80 -16.74 2.45
C THR A 65 6.72 -17.16 1.31
N ILE A 66 6.72 -16.45 0.17
CA ILE A 66 7.52 -16.82 -1.01
C ILE A 66 8.97 -16.38 -0.84
N TRP A 67 9.70 -17.16 -0.07
CA TRP A 67 11.12 -17.00 0.14
C TRP A 67 11.87 -18.12 -0.57
N ALA A 68 12.92 -17.78 -1.33
CA ALA A 68 13.83 -18.77 -1.89
C ALA A 68 14.85 -19.18 -0.82
N GLY A 69 15.12 -20.49 -0.72
CA GLY A 69 16.14 -21.00 0.18
C GLY A 69 15.60 -21.94 1.26
N ARG A 70 16.39 -22.09 2.29
CA ARG A 70 16.13 -22.96 3.44
C ARG A 70 16.61 -22.28 4.70
N PRO A 71 16.10 -22.68 5.88
CA PRO A 71 16.64 -22.18 7.15
C PRO A 71 18.15 -22.36 7.19
N ASN A 72 18.88 -21.28 7.47
CA ASN A 72 20.32 -21.31 7.63
C ASN A 72 20.73 -20.44 8.82
N ASN A 73 21.90 -20.73 9.38
CA ASN A 73 22.53 -19.87 10.35
C ASN A 73 23.56 -18.99 9.63
N ASN A 74 23.17 -17.75 9.32
CA ASN A 74 24.02 -16.77 8.66
C ASN A 74 24.89 -15.98 9.64
N ALA A 75 24.82 -16.25 10.94
CA ALA A 75 25.64 -15.54 11.90
C ALA A 75 27.14 -15.80 11.66
N ASN A 76 27.94 -14.74 11.81
CA ASN A 76 29.38 -14.89 11.79
C ASN A 76 29.84 -15.45 13.14
N PRO A 77 30.40 -16.67 13.20
CA PRO A 77 30.77 -17.29 14.47
C PRO A 77 31.90 -16.54 15.22
N ASN A 78 32.67 -15.75 14.50
CA ASN A 78 33.79 -14.98 15.07
C ASN A 78 33.41 -13.56 15.48
N ALA A 79 32.14 -13.15 15.26
CA ALA A 79 31.69 -11.78 15.52
C ALA A 79 31.90 -11.32 16.97
N LEU A 80 31.70 -12.24 17.94
CA LEU A 80 31.75 -11.92 19.37
C LEU A 80 33.11 -11.34 19.78
N GLU A 81 34.21 -11.84 19.22
CA GLU A 81 35.58 -11.41 19.52
C GLU A 81 35.79 -9.92 19.19
N TYR A 82 35.14 -9.42 18.13
CA TYR A 82 35.36 -8.06 17.62
C TYR A 82 34.42 -7.01 18.18
N ILE A 83 33.32 -7.41 18.84
CA ILE A 83 32.30 -6.49 19.41
C ILE A 83 32.93 -5.48 20.39
N PRO A 84 33.79 -5.87 21.36
CA PRO A 84 34.40 -4.93 22.30
C PRO A 84 35.22 -3.86 21.59
N LYS A 85 35.96 -4.25 20.54
CA LYS A 85 36.82 -3.32 19.78
C LYS A 85 36.00 -2.32 18.97
N VAL A 86 34.92 -2.76 18.34
CA VAL A 86 33.98 -1.87 17.62
C VAL A 86 33.37 -0.87 18.59
N ARG A 87 32.90 -1.32 19.77
CA ARG A 87 32.38 -0.40 20.81
C ARG A 87 33.43 0.65 21.22
N GLN A 88 34.66 0.24 21.44
CA GLN A 88 35.74 1.16 21.80
C GLN A 88 35.91 2.25 20.73
N LEU A 89 35.99 1.85 19.46
CA LEU A 89 36.09 2.80 18.34
C LEU A 89 34.93 3.78 18.26
N VAL A 90 33.71 3.30 18.52
CA VAL A 90 32.52 4.17 18.56
C VAL A 90 32.63 5.19 19.69
N PHE A 91 33.06 4.79 20.90
CA PHE A 91 33.22 5.71 22.03
C PHE A 91 34.40 6.68 21.84
N GLU A 92 35.42 6.30 21.05
CA GLU A 92 36.51 7.18 20.65
C GLU A 92 36.13 8.15 19.51
N GLY A 93 34.89 8.08 18.98
CA GLY A 93 34.44 8.89 17.85
C GLY A 93 34.97 8.45 16.49
N LYS A 94 35.64 7.29 16.42
CA LYS A 94 36.24 6.72 15.22
C LYS A 94 35.22 5.90 14.41
N TYR A 95 34.15 6.55 13.96
CA TYR A 95 32.99 5.87 13.36
C TYR A 95 33.33 5.12 12.07
N LEU A 96 34.18 5.67 11.21
CA LEU A 96 34.56 5.03 9.96
C LEU A 96 35.36 3.74 10.21
N GLU A 97 36.30 3.77 11.16
CA GLU A 97 37.09 2.58 11.56
C GLU A 97 36.18 1.53 12.20
N ALA A 98 35.24 1.96 13.04
CA ALA A 98 34.24 1.07 13.64
C ALA A 98 33.37 0.39 12.59
N GLN A 99 32.91 1.14 11.59
CA GLN A 99 32.09 0.61 10.49
C GLN A 99 32.88 -0.40 9.66
N THR A 100 34.13 -0.05 9.28
CA THR A 100 34.98 -0.95 8.51
C THR A 100 35.20 -2.26 9.25
N LEU A 101 35.58 -2.19 10.52
CA LEU A 101 35.83 -3.37 11.35
C LEU A 101 34.58 -4.21 11.52
N ALA A 102 33.42 -3.57 11.74
CA ALA A 102 32.14 -4.27 11.86
C ALA A 102 31.76 -4.98 10.56
N THR A 103 31.90 -4.32 9.43
CA THR A 103 31.60 -4.89 8.11
C THR A 103 32.47 -6.12 7.83
N GLU A 104 33.77 -6.05 8.13
CA GLU A 104 34.71 -7.13 7.84
C GLU A 104 34.59 -8.32 8.81
N LYS A 105 34.34 -8.06 10.10
CA LYS A 105 34.51 -9.03 11.17
C LYS A 105 33.23 -9.42 11.89
N ILE A 106 32.18 -8.59 11.86
CA ILE A 106 30.94 -8.85 12.59
C ILE A 106 29.80 -9.23 11.66
N MET A 107 29.72 -8.58 10.47
CA MET A 107 28.64 -8.83 9.53
C MET A 107 28.53 -10.31 9.16
N ALA A 108 27.31 -10.71 8.84
CA ALA A 108 27.03 -12.05 8.36
C ALA A 108 27.83 -12.40 7.10
N LYS A 109 28.05 -13.67 6.84
CA LYS A 109 28.79 -14.15 5.66
C LYS A 109 28.16 -13.75 4.35
N THR A 110 26.84 -13.63 4.34
CA THR A 110 26.07 -13.13 3.20
C THR A 110 25.27 -11.92 3.66
N ASN A 111 25.36 -10.81 2.94
CA ASN A 111 24.71 -9.54 3.30
C ASN A 111 23.20 -9.52 3.06
N SER A 112 22.69 -10.51 2.38
CA SER A 112 21.26 -10.70 2.13
C SER A 112 20.75 -11.88 2.96
N GLY A 113 19.59 -11.73 3.55
CA GLY A 113 18.84 -12.85 4.09
C GLY A 113 18.48 -13.85 2.98
N MET A 114 17.44 -14.64 3.19
CA MET A 114 16.89 -15.47 2.11
C MET A 114 16.33 -14.55 1.02
N PRO A 115 16.62 -14.80 -0.27
CA PRO A 115 16.04 -14.04 -1.35
C PRO A 115 14.52 -14.11 -1.32
N TYR A 116 13.87 -12.97 -1.41
CA TYR A 116 12.44 -12.88 -1.56
C TYR A 116 12.08 -12.93 -3.05
N GLN A 117 11.02 -13.65 -3.39
CA GLN A 117 10.56 -13.79 -4.75
C GLN A 117 9.16 -13.17 -4.87
N SER A 118 8.93 -12.35 -5.89
CA SER A 118 7.58 -11.89 -6.21
C SER A 118 6.70 -13.05 -6.65
N PHE A 119 5.40 -12.99 -6.36
CA PHE A 119 4.45 -14.02 -6.80
C PHE A 119 4.29 -14.01 -8.31
N GLY A 120 4.20 -12.83 -8.91
CA GLY A 120 4.07 -12.63 -10.34
C GLY A 120 3.15 -11.47 -10.70
N ASP A 121 2.86 -11.36 -11.98
CA ASP A 121 2.05 -10.29 -12.56
C ASP A 121 0.81 -10.87 -13.25
N LEU A 122 -0.35 -10.32 -12.91
CA LEU A 122 -1.61 -10.60 -13.59
C LEU A 122 -1.87 -9.50 -14.60
N HIS A 123 -2.03 -9.88 -15.88
CA HIS A 123 -2.45 -9.00 -16.95
C HIS A 123 -3.83 -9.39 -17.45
N ILE A 124 -4.76 -8.41 -17.44
CA ILE A 124 -6.12 -8.60 -17.97
C ILE A 124 -6.30 -7.67 -19.16
N SER A 125 -6.43 -8.24 -20.36
CA SER A 125 -6.59 -7.48 -21.60
C SER A 125 -8.05 -7.12 -21.86
N PHE A 126 -8.28 -5.86 -22.23
CA PHE A 126 -9.58 -5.32 -22.64
C PHE A 126 -9.46 -4.81 -24.08
N PRO A 127 -9.71 -5.65 -25.09
CA PRO A 127 -9.61 -5.23 -26.48
C PRO A 127 -10.54 -4.04 -26.78
N GLY A 128 -9.99 -3.03 -27.46
CA GLY A 128 -10.75 -1.80 -27.79
C GLY A 128 -10.69 -0.70 -26.73
N HIS A 129 -10.17 -0.94 -25.52
CA HIS A 129 -10.12 0.04 -24.44
C HIS A 129 -8.85 0.91 -24.43
N THR A 130 -8.08 0.93 -25.52
CA THR A 130 -6.87 1.77 -25.62
C THR A 130 -7.18 3.25 -25.86
N ARG A 131 -8.36 3.56 -26.40
CA ARG A 131 -8.87 4.95 -26.54
C ARG A 131 -9.97 5.15 -25.52
N TYR A 132 -9.68 5.93 -24.49
CA TYR A 132 -10.60 6.18 -23.38
C TYR A 132 -10.63 7.67 -23.03
N SER A 133 -11.66 8.08 -22.32
CA SER A 133 -11.83 9.41 -21.72
C SER A 133 -12.32 9.31 -20.29
N ASP A 134 -12.41 10.45 -19.59
CA ASP A 134 -12.95 10.57 -18.24
C ASP A 134 -12.34 9.55 -17.27
N TYR A 135 -11.01 9.41 -17.34
CA TYR A 135 -10.27 8.46 -16.52
C TYR A 135 -10.18 8.93 -15.07
N TYR A 136 -10.35 7.98 -14.17
CA TYR A 136 -10.20 8.17 -12.73
C TYR A 136 -9.81 6.87 -12.06
N ARG A 137 -8.85 6.91 -11.14
CA ARG A 137 -8.56 5.79 -10.24
C ARG A 137 -8.39 6.28 -8.81
N GLU A 138 -8.80 5.45 -7.86
CA GLU A 138 -8.63 5.74 -6.44
C GLU A 138 -8.35 4.47 -5.63
N LEU A 139 -7.71 4.68 -4.50
CA LEU A 139 -7.68 3.76 -3.36
C LEU A 139 -8.48 4.41 -2.24
N SER A 140 -9.63 3.85 -1.89
CA SER A 140 -10.38 4.22 -0.71
C SER A 140 -9.75 3.54 0.52
N LEU A 141 -9.28 4.36 1.47
CA LEU A 141 -8.73 3.85 2.73
C LEU A 141 -9.84 3.36 3.67
N ASP A 142 -11.05 3.94 3.54
CA ASP A 142 -12.20 3.56 4.36
C ASP A 142 -12.76 2.18 4.00
N SER A 143 -12.71 1.80 2.71
CA SER A 143 -13.22 0.51 2.23
C SER A 143 -12.14 -0.48 1.81
N ALA A 144 -10.85 -0.08 1.87
CA ALA A 144 -9.69 -0.89 1.49
C ALA A 144 -9.84 -1.52 0.09
N ARG A 145 -10.29 -0.71 -0.89
CA ARG A 145 -10.47 -1.13 -2.28
C ARG A 145 -9.95 -0.09 -3.26
N THR A 146 -9.51 -0.55 -4.42
CA THR A 146 -9.24 0.32 -5.54
C THR A 146 -10.42 0.37 -6.49
N ILE A 147 -10.62 1.53 -7.11
CA ILE A 147 -11.61 1.76 -8.18
C ILE A 147 -10.87 2.36 -9.36
N VAL A 148 -11.10 1.82 -10.54
CA VAL A 148 -10.65 2.39 -11.82
C VAL A 148 -11.88 2.60 -12.69
N ARG A 149 -12.11 3.85 -13.10
CA ARG A 149 -13.27 4.24 -13.90
C ARG A 149 -12.82 5.03 -15.13
N TYR A 150 -13.39 4.73 -16.27
CA TYR A 150 -13.12 5.40 -17.54
C TYR A 150 -14.27 5.20 -18.53
N LYS A 151 -14.25 5.91 -19.64
CA LYS A 151 -15.23 5.75 -20.73
C LYS A 151 -14.58 5.28 -22.02
N VAL A 152 -15.25 4.38 -22.72
CA VAL A 152 -14.95 3.96 -24.09
C VAL A 152 -16.25 4.03 -24.89
N ASP A 153 -16.23 4.74 -26.03
CA ASP A 153 -17.37 4.89 -26.92
C ASP A 153 -18.68 5.30 -26.19
N GLY A 154 -18.55 6.20 -25.20
CA GLY A 154 -19.66 6.70 -24.41
C GLY A 154 -20.13 5.78 -23.28
N VAL A 155 -19.62 4.55 -23.18
CA VAL A 155 -19.92 3.59 -22.11
C VAL A 155 -18.94 3.78 -20.96
N THR A 156 -19.46 3.89 -19.73
CA THR A 156 -18.63 3.94 -18.53
C THR A 156 -18.30 2.54 -18.04
N TYR A 157 -17.02 2.28 -17.88
CA TYR A 157 -16.49 1.06 -17.28
C TYR A 157 -15.95 1.34 -15.90
N GLN A 158 -16.18 0.43 -14.96
CA GLN A 158 -15.65 0.50 -13.61
C GLN A 158 -15.10 -0.86 -13.22
N ARG A 159 -13.87 -0.86 -12.74
CA ARG A 159 -13.22 -2.05 -12.15
C ARG A 159 -12.96 -1.77 -10.69
N GLU A 160 -13.18 -2.76 -9.85
CA GLU A 160 -12.87 -2.71 -8.43
C GLU A 160 -11.96 -3.88 -8.07
N THR A 161 -10.93 -3.59 -7.28
CA THR A 161 -10.04 -4.63 -6.74
C THR A 161 -9.98 -4.50 -5.23
N LEU A 162 -10.03 -5.62 -4.55
CA LEU A 162 -9.88 -5.70 -3.10
C LEU A 162 -9.17 -7.00 -2.69
N THR A 163 -8.61 -7.00 -1.48
CA THR A 163 -8.05 -8.20 -0.85
C THR A 163 -8.91 -8.59 0.34
N SER A 164 -9.49 -9.81 0.32
CA SER A 164 -10.27 -10.33 1.45
C SER A 164 -9.34 -10.91 2.51
N PHE A 165 -9.51 -10.47 3.75
CA PHE A 165 -8.83 -11.05 4.90
C PHE A 165 -9.44 -12.40 5.29
N ALA A 166 -10.77 -12.53 5.24
CA ALA A 166 -11.46 -13.74 5.64
C ALA A 166 -11.24 -14.89 4.65
N ASP A 167 -11.33 -14.59 3.34
CA ASP A 167 -11.27 -15.61 2.29
C ASP A 167 -9.88 -15.83 1.71
N GLN A 168 -8.90 -14.98 2.08
CA GLN A 168 -7.52 -15.05 1.60
C GLN A 168 -7.41 -15.03 0.07
N VAL A 169 -8.14 -14.11 -0.56
CA VAL A 169 -8.15 -13.93 -2.03
C VAL A 169 -7.96 -12.47 -2.42
N VAL A 170 -7.43 -12.26 -3.61
CA VAL A 170 -7.53 -11.00 -4.34
C VAL A 170 -8.71 -11.09 -5.28
N MET A 171 -9.68 -10.20 -5.17
CA MET A 171 -10.89 -10.18 -5.99
C MET A 171 -10.85 -8.98 -6.93
N VAL A 172 -11.11 -9.23 -8.20
CA VAL A 172 -11.30 -8.20 -9.23
C VAL A 172 -12.72 -8.30 -9.76
N ARG A 173 -13.47 -7.21 -9.64
CA ARG A 173 -14.79 -7.05 -10.23
C ARG A 173 -14.70 -6.15 -11.47
N LEU A 174 -15.28 -6.62 -12.56
CA LEU A 174 -15.33 -5.96 -13.86
C LEU A 174 -16.71 -5.48 -14.18
#